data_538fcf505cefa4ac18f77e72ead22860
#
_entry.id   538fcf505cefa4ac18f77e72ead22860
#
_cell.length_a   1.000
_cell.length_b   1.000
_cell.length_c   1.000
_cell.angle_alpha   90.00
_cell.angle_beta   90.00
_cell.angle_gamma   90.00
#
_symmetry.space_group_name_H-M   'P 1'
#
loop_
_entity.id
_entity.type
_entity.pdbx_description
1 polymer ?
#
loop_
_entity_poly.entity_id
_entity_poly.type
_entity_poly.pdbx_seq_one_letter_code
_entity_poly.pdbx_strand_id
1 'polypeptide(L)'
;MSAARELMSEGTEVTLARVAERAKIGRATVYRYFSDPGVLALDATLDVEVRPTSDLLEGVDDTRERVHIVARYYLDFSRQHEAYFRQFLAESLKAALEQSTVKMRGGRRIAAFAEALKDVRSSMPETEFQDLTYRLSMTSGMEQFIILEDILRVDEKTGWHLQDGLVDALLDAYLPKTGHD
;
A
#
# COMPACT_ATOMS: atom_id res chain seq x y z
N MET A 1 -7.87 1.38 -14.05
CA MET A 1 -6.43 0.98 -14.11
C MET A 1 -6.12 0.14 -15.36
N SER A 2 -6.82 -0.95 -15.69
CA SER A 2 -6.54 -1.77 -16.91
C SER A 2 -6.43 -0.97 -18.19
N ALA A 3 -7.37 -0.06 -18.46
CA ALA A 3 -7.39 0.76 -19.67
C ALA A 3 -6.15 1.68 -19.84
N ALA A 4 -5.60 2.20 -18.74
CA ALA A 4 -4.37 2.99 -18.80
C ALA A 4 -3.16 2.10 -19.13
N ARG A 5 -3.08 0.91 -18.55
CA ARG A 5 -2.04 -0.08 -18.85
C ARG A 5 -2.08 -0.56 -20.31
N GLU A 6 -3.28 -0.82 -20.83
CA GLU A 6 -3.45 -1.21 -22.24
C GLU A 6 -2.91 -0.12 -23.18
N LEU A 7 -3.27 1.15 -22.94
CA LEU A 7 -2.75 2.27 -23.72
C LEU A 7 -1.22 2.38 -23.64
N MET A 8 -0.64 2.19 -22.46
CA MET A 8 0.83 2.18 -22.27
C MET A 8 1.49 1.03 -23.04
N SER A 9 0.94 -0.18 -22.97
CA SER A 9 1.48 -1.35 -23.68
C SER A 9 1.42 -1.21 -25.20
N GLU A 10 0.46 -0.43 -25.71
CA GLU A 10 0.32 -0.07 -27.13
C GLU A 10 1.23 1.11 -27.57
N GLY A 11 2.03 1.66 -26.65
CA GLY A 11 2.84 2.85 -26.92
C GLY A 11 2.00 4.12 -27.15
N THR A 12 0.72 4.09 -26.75
CA THR A 12 -0.20 5.20 -26.93
C THR A 12 -0.11 6.15 -25.74
N GLU A 13 -0.04 7.47 -26.02
CA GLU A 13 -0.05 8.49 -24.97
C GLU A 13 -1.26 8.33 -24.04
N VAL A 14 -1.01 8.26 -22.73
CA VAL A 14 -2.05 8.14 -21.71
C VAL A 14 -2.62 9.51 -21.40
N THR A 15 -3.86 9.75 -21.84
CA THR A 15 -4.65 10.93 -21.48
C THR A 15 -5.92 10.50 -20.77
N LEU A 16 -6.45 11.35 -19.89
CA LEU A 16 -7.70 11.04 -19.17
C LEU A 16 -8.86 10.77 -20.14
N ALA A 17 -8.88 11.46 -21.29
CA ALA A 17 -9.90 11.27 -22.33
C ALA A 17 -9.79 9.89 -22.99
N ARG A 18 -8.58 9.45 -23.35
CA ARG A 18 -8.34 8.12 -23.95
C ARG A 18 -8.63 6.98 -22.96
N VAL A 19 -8.28 7.19 -21.69
CA VAL A 19 -8.61 6.22 -20.65
C VAL A 19 -10.12 6.11 -20.45
N ALA A 20 -10.86 7.22 -20.46
CA ALA A 20 -12.32 7.22 -20.38
C ALA A 20 -12.94 6.43 -21.53
N GLU A 21 -12.46 6.67 -22.75
CA GLU A 21 -12.92 5.99 -23.97
C GLU A 21 -12.63 4.49 -23.92
N ARG A 22 -11.38 4.11 -23.59
CA ARG A 22 -10.95 2.71 -23.50
C ARG A 22 -11.69 1.96 -22.40
N ALA A 23 -11.89 2.58 -21.24
CA ALA A 23 -12.63 2.02 -20.12
C ALA A 23 -14.16 2.03 -20.31
N LYS A 24 -14.67 2.66 -21.38
CA LYS A 24 -16.10 2.86 -21.65
C LYS A 24 -16.84 3.54 -20.49
N ILE A 25 -16.21 4.53 -19.87
CA ILE A 25 -16.78 5.34 -18.80
C ILE A 25 -16.82 6.82 -19.19
N GLY A 26 -17.70 7.59 -18.54
CA GLY A 26 -17.79 9.02 -18.82
C GLY A 26 -16.51 9.78 -18.49
N ARG A 27 -16.11 10.74 -19.34
CA ARG A 27 -14.95 11.63 -19.08
C ARG A 27 -15.03 12.27 -17.71
N ALA A 28 -16.18 12.81 -17.32
CA ALA A 28 -16.40 13.40 -16.01
C ALA A 28 -16.08 12.44 -14.85
N THR A 29 -16.31 11.15 -15.05
CA THR A 29 -15.94 10.12 -14.07
C THR A 29 -14.43 10.03 -13.92
N VAL A 30 -13.67 9.93 -15.03
CA VAL A 30 -12.20 9.85 -14.97
C VAL A 30 -11.61 11.13 -14.38
N TYR A 31 -12.06 12.30 -14.81
CA TYR A 31 -11.58 13.59 -14.29
C TYR A 31 -11.90 13.81 -12.80
N ARG A 32 -12.91 13.14 -12.27
CA ARG A 32 -13.21 13.15 -10.85
C ARG A 32 -12.22 12.32 -10.03
N TYR A 33 -11.63 11.27 -10.64
CA TYR A 33 -10.65 10.38 -9.98
C TYR A 33 -9.21 10.88 -10.12
N PHE A 34 -8.91 11.52 -11.25
CA PHE A 34 -7.56 11.95 -11.60
C PHE A 34 -7.61 13.34 -12.20
N SER A 35 -6.94 14.29 -11.55
CA SER A 35 -6.78 15.65 -12.08
C SER A 35 -5.65 15.74 -13.11
N ASP A 36 -4.71 14.79 -13.07
CA ASP A 36 -3.52 14.75 -13.92
C ASP A 36 -3.37 13.39 -14.62
N PRO A 37 -3.20 13.38 -15.98
CA PRO A 37 -2.94 12.15 -16.71
C PRO A 37 -1.65 11.44 -16.29
N GLY A 38 -0.64 12.21 -15.86
CA GLY A 38 0.64 11.66 -15.39
C GLY A 38 0.46 10.83 -14.12
N VAL A 39 -0.36 11.30 -13.17
CA VAL A 39 -0.69 10.55 -11.95
C VAL A 39 -1.42 9.25 -12.30
N LEU A 40 -2.36 9.29 -13.24
CA LEU A 40 -3.06 8.09 -13.69
C LEU A 40 -2.12 7.09 -14.37
N ALA A 41 -1.25 7.57 -15.26
CA ALA A 41 -0.28 6.74 -15.96
C ALA A 41 0.69 6.07 -14.97
N LEU A 42 1.15 6.85 -14.01
CA LEU A 42 2.10 6.41 -12.99
C LEU A 42 1.45 5.40 -12.03
N ASP A 43 0.20 5.62 -11.60
CA ASP A 43 -0.55 4.65 -10.79
C ASP A 43 -0.78 3.33 -11.56
N ALA A 44 -1.00 3.40 -12.87
CA ALA A 44 -1.11 2.23 -13.73
C ALA A 44 0.23 1.46 -13.84
N THR A 45 1.35 2.16 -13.88
CA THR A 45 2.70 1.56 -13.91
C THR A 45 3.00 0.88 -12.59
N LEU A 46 2.81 1.56 -11.48
CA LEU A 46 3.09 1.01 -10.15
C LEU A 46 2.19 -0.16 -9.79
N ASP A 47 0.96 -0.21 -10.31
CA ASP A 47 0.08 -1.37 -10.12
C ASP A 47 0.66 -2.66 -10.73
N VAL A 48 1.52 -2.53 -11.75
CA VAL A 48 2.28 -3.65 -12.34
C VAL A 48 3.53 -3.97 -11.54
N GLU A 49 4.17 -2.99 -10.93
CA GLU A 49 5.42 -3.15 -10.19
C GLU A 49 5.22 -3.69 -8.77
N VAL A 50 3.99 -3.57 -8.21
CA VAL A 50 3.68 -4.19 -6.91
C VAL A 50 3.71 -5.70 -7.06
N ARG A 51 4.66 -6.34 -6.37
CA ARG A 51 4.75 -7.80 -6.33
C ARG A 51 3.51 -8.39 -5.63
N PRO A 52 2.94 -9.47 -6.16
CA PRO A 52 1.90 -10.23 -5.46
C PRO A 52 2.37 -10.65 -4.06
N THR A 53 1.51 -10.55 -3.07
CA THR A 53 1.86 -10.94 -1.69
C THR A 53 2.23 -12.42 -1.59
N SER A 54 1.60 -13.29 -2.40
CA SER A 54 1.96 -14.70 -2.51
C SER A 54 3.44 -14.90 -2.86
N ASP A 55 3.94 -14.10 -3.81
CA ASP A 55 5.32 -14.21 -4.29
C ASP A 55 6.33 -13.65 -3.28
N LEU A 56 5.91 -12.64 -2.49
CA LEU A 56 6.72 -12.10 -1.40
C LEU A 56 6.89 -13.10 -0.26
N LEU A 57 5.89 -13.94 -0.03
CA LEU A 57 5.80 -14.86 1.11
C LEU A 57 6.08 -16.31 0.73
N GLU A 58 6.51 -16.56 -0.51
CA GLU A 58 6.85 -17.90 -0.98
C GLU A 58 7.97 -18.52 -0.13
N GLY A 59 7.72 -19.71 0.42
CA GLY A 59 8.68 -20.44 1.25
C GLY A 59 8.86 -19.91 2.66
N VAL A 60 8.03 -18.95 3.10
CA VAL A 60 8.08 -18.39 4.46
C VAL A 60 6.91 -18.94 5.29
N ASP A 61 7.22 -19.76 6.28
CA ASP A 61 6.21 -20.42 7.14
C ASP A 61 5.94 -19.62 8.42
N ASP A 62 6.94 -18.91 8.96
CA ASP A 62 6.77 -18.16 10.19
C ASP A 62 5.90 -16.91 10.00
N THR A 63 4.81 -16.82 10.77
CA THR A 63 3.85 -15.72 10.65
C THR A 63 4.46 -14.36 10.97
N ARG A 64 5.37 -14.29 11.97
CA ARG A 64 6.01 -13.02 12.33
C ARG A 64 6.94 -12.55 11.22
N GLU A 65 7.74 -13.45 10.66
CA GLU A 65 8.61 -13.16 9.53
C GLU A 65 7.80 -12.68 8.31
N ARG A 66 6.68 -13.33 8.00
CA ARG A 66 5.77 -12.92 6.91
C ARG A 66 5.26 -11.50 7.10
N VAL A 67 4.88 -11.12 8.32
CA VAL A 67 4.42 -9.76 8.63
C VAL A 67 5.55 -8.73 8.46
N HIS A 68 6.76 -9.03 8.94
CA HIS A 68 7.93 -8.17 8.75
C HIS A 68 8.27 -7.99 7.27
N ILE A 69 8.24 -9.06 6.47
CA ILE A 69 8.47 -8.98 5.02
C ILE A 69 7.46 -8.02 4.36
N VAL A 70 6.17 -8.15 4.67
CA VAL A 70 5.13 -7.27 4.13
C VAL A 70 5.33 -5.82 4.57
N ALA A 71 5.60 -5.59 5.86
CA ALA A 71 5.80 -4.24 6.40
C ALA A 71 6.99 -3.55 5.72
N ARG A 72 8.13 -4.24 5.65
CA ARG A 72 9.36 -3.73 5.03
C ARG A 72 9.18 -3.50 3.53
N TYR A 73 8.57 -4.45 2.82
CA TYR A 73 8.29 -4.30 1.39
C TYR A 73 7.53 -3.00 1.08
N TYR A 74 6.44 -2.70 1.79
CA TYR A 74 5.65 -1.50 1.51
C TYR A 74 6.36 -0.20 1.93
N LEU A 75 7.23 -0.22 2.94
CA LEU A 75 8.06 0.93 3.29
C LEU A 75 9.10 1.20 2.20
N ASP A 76 9.84 0.17 1.79
CA ASP A 76 10.88 0.28 0.77
C ASP A 76 10.29 0.62 -0.61
N PHE A 77 9.14 0.04 -0.94
CA PHE A 77 8.41 0.39 -2.16
C PHE A 77 8.00 1.87 -2.16
N SER A 78 7.59 2.40 -1.01
CA SER A 78 7.29 3.83 -0.88
C SER A 78 8.53 4.70 -1.06
N ARG A 79 9.68 4.27 -0.54
CA ARG A 79 10.97 4.96 -0.71
C ARG A 79 11.43 4.96 -2.16
N GLN A 80 11.38 3.80 -2.83
CA GLN A 80 11.79 3.65 -4.23
C GLN A 80 10.97 4.52 -5.17
N HIS A 81 9.70 4.76 -4.85
CA HIS A 81 8.76 5.52 -5.67
C HIS A 81 8.30 6.81 -4.99
N GLU A 82 9.17 7.43 -4.18
CA GLU A 82 8.85 8.59 -3.34
C GLU A 82 8.15 9.72 -4.08
N ALA A 83 8.74 10.18 -5.19
CA ALA A 83 8.21 11.33 -5.95
C ALA A 83 6.76 11.09 -6.40
N TYR A 84 6.47 9.87 -6.86
CA TYR A 84 5.12 9.48 -7.23
C TYR A 84 4.16 9.47 -6.03
N PHE A 85 4.55 8.79 -4.95
CA PHE A 85 3.66 8.68 -3.79
C PHE A 85 3.39 10.03 -3.14
N ARG A 86 4.36 10.95 -3.14
CA ARG A 86 4.15 12.33 -2.67
C ARG A 86 3.12 13.06 -3.53
N GLN A 87 3.23 12.96 -4.86
CA GLN A 87 2.28 13.56 -5.78
C GLN A 87 0.88 12.93 -5.63
N PHE A 88 0.80 11.60 -5.59
CA PHE A 88 -0.46 10.88 -5.39
C PHE A 88 -1.14 11.24 -4.06
N LEU A 89 -0.37 11.36 -2.98
CA LEU A 89 -0.89 11.78 -1.68
C LEU A 89 -1.41 13.21 -1.73
N ALA A 90 -0.69 14.14 -2.34
CA ALA A 90 -1.12 15.53 -2.51
C ALA A 90 -2.47 15.60 -3.24
N GLU A 91 -2.62 14.89 -4.36
CA GLU A 91 -3.89 14.83 -5.11
C GLU A 91 -5.02 14.17 -4.30
N SER A 92 -4.72 13.11 -3.53
CA SER A 92 -5.72 12.45 -2.70
C SER A 92 -6.21 13.33 -1.56
N LEU A 93 -5.33 14.14 -0.96
CA LEU A 93 -5.68 15.11 0.08
C LEU A 93 -6.50 16.26 -0.49
N LYS A 94 -6.12 16.76 -1.67
CA LYS A 94 -6.89 17.78 -2.39
C LYS A 94 -8.31 17.31 -2.70
N ALA A 95 -8.46 16.09 -3.24
CA ALA A 95 -9.77 15.49 -3.50
C ALA A 95 -10.62 15.36 -2.23
N ALA A 96 -10.00 15.05 -1.08
CA ALA A 96 -10.70 14.98 0.20
C ALA A 96 -11.19 16.37 0.67
N LEU A 97 -10.41 17.44 0.46
CA LEU A 97 -10.83 18.83 0.76
C LEU A 97 -12.00 19.28 -0.11
N GLU A 98 -12.05 18.84 -1.36
CA GLU A 98 -13.14 19.13 -2.32
C GLU A 98 -14.38 18.26 -2.06
N GLN A 99 -14.43 17.52 -0.96
CA GLN A 99 -15.54 16.60 -0.60
C GLN A 99 -15.86 15.57 -1.70
N SER A 100 -14.87 15.18 -2.47
CA SER A 100 -15.02 14.14 -3.48
C SER A 100 -15.47 12.82 -2.82
N THR A 101 -16.53 12.21 -3.33
CA THR A 101 -17.00 10.89 -2.88
C THR A 101 -16.06 9.77 -3.30
N VAL A 102 -15.02 10.11 -4.07
CA VAL A 102 -14.08 9.18 -4.66
C VAL A 102 -12.97 8.84 -3.67
N LYS A 103 -12.91 7.57 -3.27
CA LYS A 103 -11.78 7.03 -2.52
C LYS A 103 -10.65 6.69 -3.50
N MET A 104 -9.66 7.55 -3.61
CA MET A 104 -8.49 7.33 -4.48
C MET A 104 -7.53 6.27 -3.93
N ARG A 105 -7.61 5.96 -2.64
CA ARG A 105 -6.64 5.11 -1.94
C ARG A 105 -7.19 3.70 -1.74
N GLY A 106 -6.48 2.71 -2.27
CA GLY A 106 -6.83 1.31 -2.12
C GLY A 106 -6.27 0.67 -0.84
N GLY A 107 -6.92 -0.40 -0.38
CA GLY A 107 -6.51 -1.15 0.82
C GLY A 107 -5.50 -2.28 0.55
N ARG A 108 -4.58 -2.16 -0.40
CA ARG A 108 -3.62 -3.23 -0.78
C ARG A 108 -2.84 -3.76 0.43
N ARG A 109 -2.37 -2.86 1.31
CA ARG A 109 -1.65 -3.25 2.54
C ARG A 109 -2.50 -4.09 3.47
N ILE A 110 -3.80 -3.74 3.60
CA ILE A 110 -4.74 -4.50 4.43
C ILE A 110 -4.84 -5.94 3.92
N ALA A 111 -5.02 -6.13 2.61
CA ALA A 111 -5.07 -7.47 2.02
C ALA A 111 -3.74 -8.23 2.18
N ALA A 112 -2.60 -7.54 2.04
CA ALA A 112 -1.28 -8.14 2.20
C ALA A 112 -1.02 -8.60 3.64
N PHE A 113 -1.36 -7.79 4.64
CA PHE A 113 -1.24 -8.21 6.04
C PHE A 113 -2.23 -9.30 6.41
N ALA A 114 -3.46 -9.27 5.88
CA ALA A 114 -4.41 -10.36 6.06
C ALA A 114 -3.89 -11.70 5.50
N GLU A 115 -3.21 -11.67 4.35
CA GLU A 115 -2.55 -12.85 3.78
C GLU A 115 -1.35 -13.30 4.62
N ALA A 116 -0.54 -12.36 5.13
CA ALA A 116 0.58 -12.68 6.03
C ALA A 116 0.12 -13.37 7.32
N LEU A 117 -1.05 -12.97 7.84
CA LEU A 117 -1.64 -13.46 9.09
C LEU A 117 -2.58 -14.66 8.90
N LYS A 118 -2.76 -15.17 7.67
CA LYS A 118 -3.82 -16.17 7.36
C LYS A 118 -3.81 -17.40 8.26
N ASP A 119 -2.63 -17.87 8.66
CA ASP A 119 -2.47 -19.10 9.40
C ASP A 119 -2.89 -18.97 10.88
N VAL A 120 -2.89 -17.74 11.41
CA VAL A 120 -3.33 -17.44 12.78
C VAL A 120 -4.77 -16.93 12.85
N ARG A 121 -5.44 -16.76 11.72
CA ARG A 121 -6.82 -16.24 11.67
C ARG A 121 -7.81 -17.05 12.49
N SER A 122 -7.66 -18.37 12.47
CA SER A 122 -8.55 -19.28 13.23
C SER A 122 -8.26 -19.31 14.74
N SER A 123 -7.15 -18.76 15.18
CA SER A 123 -6.72 -18.76 16.61
C SER A 123 -7.21 -17.54 17.39
N MET A 124 -7.90 -16.58 16.73
CA MET A 124 -8.40 -15.37 17.36
C MET A 124 -9.80 -14.99 16.83
N PRO A 125 -10.57 -14.16 17.57
CA PRO A 125 -11.83 -13.62 17.08
C PRO A 125 -11.63 -12.77 15.81
N GLU A 126 -12.59 -12.81 14.90
CA GLU A 126 -12.51 -12.05 13.62
C GLU A 126 -12.32 -10.53 13.84
N THR A 127 -12.89 -9.99 14.92
CA THR A 127 -12.71 -8.57 15.29
C THR A 127 -11.27 -8.26 15.67
N GLU A 128 -10.59 -9.15 16.38
CA GLU A 128 -9.18 -8.99 16.75
C GLU A 128 -8.26 -9.16 15.53
N PHE A 129 -8.56 -10.13 14.66
CA PHE A 129 -7.85 -10.31 13.40
C PHE A 129 -7.92 -9.05 12.54
N GLN A 130 -9.11 -8.48 12.42
CA GLN A 130 -9.33 -7.24 11.66
C GLN A 130 -8.60 -6.05 12.30
N ASP A 131 -8.65 -5.91 13.62
CA ASP A 131 -7.99 -4.83 14.35
C ASP A 131 -6.46 -4.93 14.19
N LEU A 132 -5.87 -6.12 14.36
CA LEU A 132 -4.45 -6.36 14.12
C LEU A 132 -4.05 -6.00 12.68
N THR A 133 -4.81 -6.47 11.70
CA THR A 133 -4.56 -6.20 10.28
C THR A 133 -4.57 -4.70 9.99
N TYR A 134 -5.52 -3.95 10.55
CA TYR A 134 -5.59 -2.50 10.39
C TYR A 134 -4.42 -1.79 11.07
N ARG A 135 -4.06 -2.16 12.30
CA ARG A 135 -2.91 -1.58 13.01
C ARG A 135 -1.61 -1.83 12.25
N LEU A 136 -1.37 -3.05 11.80
CA LEU A 136 -0.20 -3.36 10.98
C LEU A 136 -0.17 -2.55 9.67
N SER A 137 -1.32 -2.31 9.03
CA SER A 137 -1.37 -1.49 7.82
C SER A 137 -0.94 -0.03 8.04
N MET A 138 -0.93 0.45 9.29
CA MET A 138 -0.46 1.78 9.66
C MET A 138 1.06 1.84 9.87
N THR A 139 1.74 0.70 10.01
CA THR A 139 3.20 0.64 10.24
C THR A 139 4.02 0.67 8.95
N SER A 140 3.40 0.85 7.79
CA SER A 140 4.09 0.75 6.51
C SER A 140 3.46 1.65 5.45
N GLY A 141 4.16 1.80 4.32
CA GLY A 141 3.68 2.60 3.19
C GLY A 141 4.03 4.07 3.31
N MET A 142 3.43 4.89 2.43
CA MET A 142 3.83 6.28 2.24
C MET A 142 3.66 7.16 3.48
N GLU A 143 2.64 6.94 4.29
CA GLU A 143 2.41 7.72 5.50
C GLU A 143 3.52 7.49 6.53
N GLN A 144 3.89 6.24 6.74
CA GLN A 144 5.00 5.86 7.60
C GLN A 144 6.33 6.42 7.06
N PHE A 145 6.54 6.31 5.74
CA PHE A 145 7.71 6.85 5.08
C PHE A 145 7.85 8.37 5.34
N ILE A 146 6.78 9.16 5.17
CA ILE A 146 6.80 10.60 5.46
C ILE A 146 7.14 10.89 6.92
N ILE A 147 6.62 10.10 7.86
CA ILE A 147 6.95 10.29 9.28
C ILE A 147 8.45 10.09 9.49
N LEU A 148 9.03 9.03 8.93
CA LEU A 148 10.45 8.70 9.09
C LEU A 148 11.37 9.75 8.45
N GLU A 149 11.07 10.16 7.22
CA GLU A 149 11.91 11.06 6.42
C GLU A 149 11.71 12.54 6.76
N ASP A 150 10.46 13.01 6.81
CA ASP A 150 10.18 14.45 6.90
C ASP A 150 10.12 14.92 8.35
N ILE A 151 9.60 14.09 9.28
CA ILE A 151 9.37 14.49 10.66
C ILE A 151 10.55 14.05 11.54
N LEU A 152 10.87 12.75 11.53
CA LEU A 152 11.93 12.19 12.37
C LEU A 152 13.32 12.40 11.75
N ARG A 153 13.41 12.49 10.43
CA ARG A 153 14.65 12.71 9.66
C ARG A 153 15.72 11.68 10.00
N VAL A 154 15.30 10.43 10.10
CA VAL A 154 16.19 9.29 10.40
C VAL A 154 16.70 8.66 9.11
N ASP A 155 17.86 8.00 9.22
CA ASP A 155 18.38 7.20 8.11
C ASP A 155 17.56 5.90 7.89
N GLU A 156 17.76 5.27 6.77
CA GLU A 156 17.04 4.07 6.35
C GLU A 156 17.13 2.94 7.38
N LYS A 157 18.32 2.70 7.91
CA LYS A 157 18.57 1.65 8.92
C LYS A 157 17.79 1.91 10.21
N THR A 158 17.80 3.15 10.68
CA THR A 158 17.02 3.57 11.83
C THR A 158 15.52 3.48 11.54
N GLY A 159 15.09 3.85 10.33
CA GLY A 159 13.69 3.71 9.90
C GLY A 159 13.20 2.26 9.95
N TRP A 160 13.98 1.32 9.45
CA TRP A 160 13.66 -0.11 9.55
C TRP A 160 13.61 -0.60 11.00
N HIS A 161 14.56 -0.21 11.82
CA HIS A 161 14.58 -0.57 13.24
C HIS A 161 13.32 -0.08 13.98
N LEU A 162 12.90 1.16 13.75
CA LEU A 162 11.69 1.72 14.35
C LEU A 162 10.42 1.01 13.85
N GLN A 163 10.37 0.68 12.56
CA GLN A 163 9.25 -0.08 11.99
C GLN A 163 9.17 -1.49 12.60
N ASP A 164 10.30 -2.20 12.63
CA ASP A 164 10.37 -3.56 13.21
C ASP A 164 9.88 -3.56 14.66
N GLY A 165 10.31 -2.60 15.47
CA GLY A 165 9.86 -2.47 16.85
C GLY A 165 8.36 -2.22 17.01
N LEU A 166 7.75 -1.44 16.10
CA LEU A 166 6.30 -1.24 16.09
C LEU A 166 5.55 -2.52 15.68
N VAL A 167 6.05 -3.22 14.68
CA VAL A 167 5.49 -4.50 14.23
C VAL A 167 5.56 -5.54 15.34
N ASP A 168 6.72 -5.70 15.99
CA ASP A 168 6.92 -6.63 17.10
C ASP A 168 5.98 -6.33 18.26
N ALA A 169 5.85 -5.07 18.67
CA ALA A 169 4.95 -4.67 19.73
C ALA A 169 3.47 -5.03 19.44
N LEU A 170 3.04 -4.89 18.17
CA LEU A 170 1.71 -5.29 17.76
C LEU A 170 1.55 -6.81 17.76
N LEU A 171 2.52 -7.53 17.20
CA LEU A 171 2.47 -9.00 17.19
C LEU A 171 2.49 -9.58 18.60
N ASP A 172 3.28 -9.02 19.53
CA ASP A 172 3.34 -9.45 20.92
C ASP A 172 2.04 -9.20 21.70
N ALA A 173 1.26 -8.20 21.29
CA ALA A 173 -0.03 -7.89 21.91
C ALA A 173 -1.15 -8.85 21.47
N TYR A 174 -1.06 -9.43 20.27
CA TYR A 174 -2.12 -10.23 19.68
C TYR A 174 -1.79 -11.71 19.52
N LEU A 175 -0.52 -12.05 19.34
CA LEU A 175 -0.10 -13.44 19.17
C LEU A 175 0.51 -13.99 20.46
N PRO A 176 0.29 -15.27 20.77
CA PRO A 176 0.98 -15.89 21.89
C PRO A 176 2.49 -15.75 21.70
N LYS A 177 3.18 -15.41 22.78
CA LYS A 177 4.66 -15.40 22.77
C LYS A 177 5.10 -16.80 22.41
N THR A 178 5.84 -16.93 21.31
CA THR A 178 6.53 -18.19 21.01
C THR A 178 7.48 -18.46 22.17
N GLY A 179 7.11 -19.43 23.04
CA GLY A 179 7.94 -19.82 24.16
C GLY A 179 9.28 -20.34 23.62
N HIS A 180 10.34 -19.64 23.94
CA HIS A 180 11.65 -20.26 24.02
C HIS A 180 11.69 -20.90 25.41
N ASP A 181 11.37 -22.20 25.48
CA ASP A 181 11.82 -23.05 26.61
C ASP A 181 13.33 -23.27 26.51
#